data_1ee26008ef3856e4aeebf2ad87c0cd82
#
_entry.id   1ee26008ef3856e4aeebf2ad87c0cd82
#
_cell.length_a   1.000
_cell.length_b   1.000
_cell.length_c   1.000
_cell.angle_alpha   90.00
_cell.angle_beta   90.00
_cell.angle_gamma   90.00
#
_symmetry.space_group_name_H-M   'P 1'
#
loop_
_entity.id
_entity.type
_entity.pdbx_description
1 polymer ?
#
loop_
_entity_poly.entity_id
_entity_poly.type
_entity_poly.pdbx_seq_one_letter_code
_entity_poly.pdbx_strand_id
1 'polypeptide(L)'
;MSDNNEKNIRFEGFRTGSKAVAIPVEFFNELMPTLNRGVEIRVVLHVIYMIFRKSGRIRAVSFEELVNETSLRAALSEDTYRFQIKEALDRGVQAGALLECHLNQHDFLYFLNNEGGRRQYQQIHMGTLSFSEDSQIATAIKLDKTTPIIAYEQEIGTVTPAIAEAIREAEGIYPTEWIIEALNLASTNNARSWRYVDAILKRWNKEGRNDETNWRNNESTDPYSHLYRRQ
;
A
#
# COMPACT_ATOMS: atom_id res chain seq x y z
N MET A 1 34.80 -35.32 10.15
CA MET A 1 35.50 -34.11 10.57
C MET A 1 35.07 -33.00 9.62
N SER A 2 34.04 -32.28 10.00
CA SER A 2 33.49 -31.17 9.20
C SER A 2 33.96 -29.91 9.89
N ASP A 3 34.93 -29.24 9.26
CA ASP A 3 35.40 -27.91 9.68
C ASP A 3 34.27 -26.90 9.53
N ASN A 4 33.61 -26.61 10.62
CA ASN A 4 32.70 -25.51 10.77
C ASN A 4 33.55 -24.22 10.87
N ASN A 5 33.91 -23.67 9.70
CA ASN A 5 34.60 -22.38 9.61
C ASN A 5 33.55 -21.27 9.84
N GLU A 6 33.09 -21.11 11.08
CA GLU A 6 32.44 -19.89 11.51
C GLU A 6 33.44 -18.75 11.35
N LYS A 7 33.34 -18.03 10.23
CA LYS A 7 33.99 -16.73 10.08
C LYS A 7 33.49 -15.84 11.19
N ASN A 8 34.20 -15.81 12.30
CA ASN A 8 34.04 -14.85 13.38
C ASN A 8 34.37 -13.46 12.79
N ILE A 9 33.35 -12.82 12.19
CA ILE A 9 33.48 -11.49 11.60
C ILE A 9 33.61 -10.51 12.76
N ARG A 10 34.87 -10.24 13.15
CA ARG A 10 35.16 -9.24 14.16
C ARG A 10 34.92 -7.84 13.55
N PHE A 11 34.14 -7.02 14.25
CA PHE A 11 33.95 -5.62 13.88
C PHE A 11 35.26 -4.86 14.08
N GLU A 12 35.78 -4.25 12.99
CA GLU A 12 37.06 -3.53 12.98
C GLU A 12 36.96 -2.04 13.35
N GLY A 13 35.76 -1.58 13.73
CA GLY A 13 35.52 -0.18 14.09
C GLY A 13 34.84 0.62 12.96
N PHE A 14 34.41 1.82 13.32
CA PHE A 14 33.78 2.74 12.37
C PHE A 14 34.84 3.44 11.51
N ARG A 15 34.64 3.46 10.20
CA ARG A 15 35.55 4.08 9.25
C ARG A 15 35.37 5.61 9.26
N THR A 16 36.48 6.34 9.08
CA THR A 16 36.43 7.80 8.90
C THR A 16 35.56 8.15 7.68
N GLY A 17 34.63 9.10 7.84
CA GLY A 17 33.70 9.50 6.76
C GLY A 17 32.52 8.57 6.54
N SER A 18 32.29 7.58 7.42
CA SER A 18 31.09 6.75 7.38
C SER A 18 29.83 7.62 7.53
N LYS A 19 28.80 7.29 6.75
CA LYS A 19 27.49 7.94 6.90
C LYS A 19 26.89 7.59 8.25
N ALA A 20 26.40 8.61 8.98
CA ALA A 20 25.70 8.44 10.24
C ALA A 20 24.19 8.49 10.03
N VAL A 21 23.48 7.79 10.90
CA VAL A 21 22.01 7.88 11.04
C VAL A 21 21.71 8.61 12.34
N ALA A 22 20.93 9.69 12.26
CA ALA A 22 20.49 10.41 13.43
C ALA A 22 19.43 9.60 14.19
N ILE A 23 19.69 9.33 15.46
CA ILE A 23 18.74 8.69 16.37
C ILE A 23 18.33 9.77 17.41
N PRO A 24 17.02 10.05 17.56
CA PRO A 24 16.54 11.01 18.56
C PRO A 24 16.96 10.59 19.98
N VAL A 25 17.24 11.57 20.84
CA VAL A 25 17.64 11.32 22.25
C VAL A 25 16.53 10.60 23.02
N GLU A 26 15.28 10.86 22.69
CA GLU A 26 14.08 10.23 23.24
C GLU A 26 14.08 8.71 23.04
N PHE A 27 14.74 8.24 21.98
CA PHE A 27 14.93 6.81 21.78
C PHE A 27 15.63 6.15 22.97
N PHE A 28 16.67 6.78 23.51
CA PHE A 28 17.46 6.22 24.61
C PHE A 28 16.79 6.44 25.96
N ASN A 29 16.23 7.62 26.19
CA ASN A 29 15.72 8.04 27.50
C ASN A 29 14.29 7.56 27.77
N GLU A 30 13.46 7.46 26.74
CA GLU A 30 12.03 7.20 26.87
C GLU A 30 11.59 5.88 26.22
N LEU A 31 12.01 5.63 24.97
CA LEU A 31 11.54 4.48 24.22
C LEU A 31 12.26 3.18 24.62
N MET A 32 13.59 3.17 24.65
CA MET A 32 14.38 1.96 24.91
C MET A 32 14.02 1.30 26.26
N PRO A 33 13.73 2.02 27.34
CA PRO A 33 13.26 1.40 28.59
C PRO A 33 11.91 0.67 28.47
N THR A 34 11.10 0.96 27.46
CA THR A 34 9.80 0.31 27.21
C THR A 34 9.93 -0.96 26.36
N LEU A 35 11.05 -1.11 25.66
CA LEU A 35 11.35 -2.25 24.81
C LEU A 35 12.11 -3.30 25.61
N ASN A 36 11.47 -4.44 25.88
CA ASN A 36 11.97 -5.45 26.83
C ASN A 36 12.93 -6.45 26.22
N ARG A 37 12.92 -6.59 24.88
CA ARG A 37 13.72 -7.60 24.16
C ARG A 37 14.71 -6.93 23.21
N GLY A 38 15.91 -7.50 23.12
CA GLY A 38 16.93 -7.04 22.19
C GLY A 38 16.47 -7.05 20.72
N VAL A 39 15.55 -7.94 20.36
CA VAL A 39 14.94 -8.00 19.03
C VAL A 39 14.08 -6.75 18.75
N GLU A 40 13.29 -6.29 19.72
CA GLU A 40 12.44 -5.10 19.61
C GLU A 40 13.29 -3.85 19.32
N ILE A 41 14.35 -3.65 20.10
CA ILE A 41 15.31 -2.57 19.93
C ILE A 41 15.96 -2.64 18.54
N ARG A 42 16.38 -3.83 18.14
CA ARG A 42 17.05 -4.07 16.86
C ARG A 42 16.13 -3.75 15.67
N VAL A 43 14.88 -4.22 15.70
CA VAL A 43 13.90 -3.98 14.64
C VAL A 43 13.57 -2.48 14.54
N VAL A 44 13.29 -1.80 15.66
CA VAL A 44 13.01 -0.35 15.65
C VAL A 44 14.20 0.45 15.12
N LEU A 45 15.44 0.11 15.50
CA LEU A 45 16.63 0.74 14.95
C LEU A 45 16.78 0.51 13.45
N HIS A 46 16.44 -0.69 12.94
CA HIS A 46 16.45 -0.96 11.50
C HIS A 46 15.37 -0.16 10.77
N VAL A 47 14.19 0.01 11.34
CA VAL A 47 13.15 0.90 10.77
C VAL A 47 13.68 2.34 10.66
N ILE A 48 14.29 2.88 11.73
CA ILE A 48 14.89 4.22 11.72
C ILE A 48 15.96 4.30 10.62
N TYR A 49 16.87 3.33 10.56
CA TYR A 49 17.93 3.25 9.57
C TYR A 49 17.40 3.23 8.14
N MET A 50 16.43 2.36 7.85
CA MET A 50 15.87 2.21 6.52
C MET A 50 15.09 3.46 6.08
N ILE A 51 14.30 4.06 6.96
CA ILE A 51 13.57 5.31 6.70
C ILE A 51 14.54 6.47 6.44
N PHE A 52 15.65 6.55 7.21
CA PHE A 52 16.66 7.57 7.02
C PHE A 52 17.34 7.47 5.65
N ARG A 53 17.53 6.25 5.13
CA ARG A 53 18.14 6.02 3.81
C ARG A 53 17.21 6.30 2.65
N LYS A 54 15.89 6.28 2.87
CA LYS A 54 14.94 6.53 1.79
C LYS A 54 15.01 7.98 1.34
N SER A 55 15.19 8.14 0.04
CA SER A 55 15.01 9.40 -0.67
C SER A 55 13.59 9.42 -1.26
N GLY A 56 12.97 10.58 -1.33
CA GLY A 56 11.64 10.74 -1.91
C GLY A 56 10.58 11.25 -0.92
N ARG A 57 9.36 11.35 -1.43
CA ARG A 57 8.26 12.00 -0.72
C ARG A 57 7.72 11.16 0.45
N ILE A 58 7.79 9.83 0.33
CA ILE A 58 7.28 8.90 1.33
C ILE A 58 8.45 8.22 2.01
N ARG A 59 8.48 8.35 3.33
CA ARG A 59 9.49 7.76 4.20
C ARG A 59 8.82 6.74 5.13
N ALA A 60 8.50 5.59 4.56
CA ALA A 60 7.95 4.45 5.28
C ALA A 60 8.70 3.18 4.87
N VAL A 61 8.60 2.13 5.66
CA VAL A 61 9.18 0.82 5.39
C VAL A 61 8.06 -0.21 5.41
N SER A 62 8.02 -1.08 4.40
CA SER A 62 7.07 -2.19 4.38
C SER A 62 7.57 -3.36 5.23
N PHE A 63 6.63 -4.23 5.65
CA PHE A 63 6.99 -5.47 6.34
C PHE A 63 7.95 -6.32 5.52
N GLU A 64 7.70 -6.46 4.22
CA GLU A 64 8.53 -7.27 3.33
C GLU A 64 9.94 -6.67 3.12
N GLU A 65 10.08 -5.34 3.09
CA GLU A 65 11.41 -4.71 3.06
C GLU A 65 12.22 -5.07 4.31
N LEU A 66 11.59 -5.06 5.49
CA LEU A 66 12.27 -5.45 6.75
C LEU A 66 12.63 -6.92 6.78
N VAL A 67 11.72 -7.78 6.33
CA VAL A 67 11.95 -9.24 6.23
C VAL A 67 13.11 -9.56 5.28
N ASN A 68 13.27 -8.80 4.22
CA ASN A 68 14.33 -8.98 3.22
C ASN A 68 15.65 -8.25 3.58
N GLU A 69 15.67 -7.47 4.67
CA GLU A 69 16.90 -6.77 5.09
C GLU A 69 17.93 -7.76 5.63
N THR A 70 19.01 -7.95 4.89
CA THR A 70 20.03 -8.97 5.17
C THR A 70 20.66 -8.81 6.55
N SER A 71 20.95 -7.57 6.96
CA SER A 71 21.59 -7.26 8.25
C SER A 71 20.65 -7.57 9.43
N LEU A 72 19.35 -7.40 9.26
CA LEU A 72 18.36 -7.76 10.25
C LEU A 72 18.17 -9.28 10.33
N ARG A 73 18.08 -9.96 9.19
CA ARG A 73 17.96 -11.43 9.14
C ARG A 73 19.14 -12.14 9.79
N ALA A 74 20.36 -11.72 9.48
CA ALA A 74 21.58 -12.32 10.06
C ALA A 74 21.63 -12.27 11.59
N ALA A 75 20.82 -11.44 12.20
CA ALA A 75 20.78 -11.24 13.64
C ALA A 75 19.58 -11.96 14.33
N LEU A 76 18.78 -12.71 13.58
CA LEU A 76 17.56 -13.39 14.04
C LEU A 76 17.63 -14.89 13.72
N SER A 77 16.80 -15.69 14.39
CA SER A 77 16.70 -17.13 14.11
C SER A 77 16.02 -17.38 12.77
N GLU A 78 16.65 -18.21 11.94
CA GLU A 78 16.24 -18.44 10.55
C GLU A 78 14.80 -18.96 10.40
N ASP A 79 14.35 -19.81 11.31
CA ASP A 79 13.02 -20.42 11.26
C ASP A 79 11.88 -19.47 11.70
N THR A 80 12.18 -18.46 12.50
CA THR A 80 11.15 -17.61 13.17
C THR A 80 11.31 -16.12 12.93
N TYR A 81 12.28 -15.71 12.09
CA TYR A 81 12.60 -14.28 11.91
C TYR A 81 11.40 -13.42 11.47
N ARG A 82 10.53 -13.92 10.60
CA ARG A 82 9.33 -13.19 10.16
C ARG A 82 8.39 -12.92 11.34
N PHE A 83 8.16 -13.93 12.16
CA PHE A 83 7.33 -13.80 13.37
C PHE A 83 7.97 -12.82 14.36
N GLN A 84 9.28 -12.96 14.60
CA GLN A 84 10.02 -12.09 15.52
C GLN A 84 10.00 -10.63 15.06
N ILE A 85 10.12 -10.37 13.74
CA ILE A 85 10.03 -9.02 13.18
C ILE A 85 8.61 -8.46 13.38
N LYS A 86 7.55 -9.25 13.10
CA LYS A 86 6.17 -8.78 13.29
C LYS A 86 5.88 -8.48 14.76
N GLU A 87 6.23 -9.37 15.67
CA GLU A 87 6.07 -9.17 17.12
C GLU A 87 6.81 -7.89 17.60
N ALA A 88 8.03 -7.68 17.12
CA ALA A 88 8.81 -6.50 17.45
C ALA A 88 8.21 -5.19 16.89
N LEU A 89 7.66 -5.24 15.68
CA LEU A 89 6.95 -4.09 15.08
C LEU A 89 5.68 -3.76 15.86
N ASP A 90 4.89 -4.77 16.24
CA ASP A 90 3.69 -4.58 17.07
C ASP A 90 4.04 -3.94 18.42
N ARG A 91 5.16 -4.35 19.04
CA ARG A 91 5.67 -3.68 20.25
C ARG A 91 6.12 -2.26 19.98
N GLY A 92 6.78 -1.99 18.85
CA GLY A 92 7.17 -0.63 18.45
C GLY A 92 5.96 0.29 18.26
N VAL A 93 4.87 -0.25 17.71
CA VAL A 93 3.59 0.48 17.57
C VAL A 93 2.95 0.73 18.95
N GLN A 94 2.86 -0.30 19.80
CA GLN A 94 2.33 -0.18 21.16
C GLN A 94 3.13 0.82 22.02
N ALA A 95 4.45 0.83 21.86
CA ALA A 95 5.33 1.78 22.56
C ALA A 95 5.25 3.20 21.97
N GLY A 96 4.47 3.42 20.93
CA GLY A 96 4.31 4.72 20.28
C GLY A 96 5.49 5.19 19.43
N ALA A 97 6.46 4.32 19.15
CA ALA A 97 7.61 4.61 18.29
C ALA A 97 7.24 4.62 16.80
N LEU A 98 6.32 3.75 16.41
CA LEU A 98 5.93 3.50 15.03
C LEU A 98 4.43 3.74 14.83
N LEU A 99 4.05 4.08 13.60
CA LEU A 99 2.67 4.10 13.12
C LEU A 99 2.54 3.01 12.08
N GLU A 100 1.58 2.12 12.24
CA GLU A 100 1.28 1.06 11.29
C GLU A 100 0.12 1.49 10.38
N CYS A 101 0.33 1.41 9.08
CA CYS A 101 -0.68 1.67 8.07
C CYS A 101 -0.94 0.37 7.29
N HIS A 102 -2.18 -0.11 7.32
CA HIS A 102 -2.61 -1.26 6.54
C HIS A 102 -2.89 -0.80 5.12
N LEU A 103 -2.22 -1.42 4.14
CA LEU A 103 -2.50 -1.20 2.73
C LEU A 103 -3.54 -2.19 2.24
N ASN A 104 -3.45 -3.45 2.70
CA ASN A 104 -4.38 -4.54 2.48
C ASN A 104 -4.25 -5.58 3.61
N GLN A 105 -4.89 -6.74 3.48
CA GLN A 105 -4.86 -7.79 4.51
C GLN A 105 -3.44 -8.31 4.83
N HIS A 106 -2.48 -8.14 3.92
CA HIS A 106 -1.14 -8.72 4.04
C HIS A 106 -0.01 -7.67 3.98
N ASP A 107 -0.30 -6.44 3.53
CA ASP A 107 0.72 -5.41 3.33
C ASP A 107 0.60 -4.30 4.37
N PHE A 108 1.70 -4.09 5.09
CA PHE A 108 1.81 -3.11 6.16
C PHE A 108 2.93 -2.13 5.86
N LEU A 109 2.68 -0.86 6.09
CA LEU A 109 3.69 0.20 6.09
C LEU A 109 3.91 0.73 7.50
N TYR A 110 5.16 0.93 7.85
CA TYR A 110 5.58 1.47 9.13
C TYR A 110 6.24 2.83 8.94
N PHE A 111 5.73 3.81 9.67
CA PHE A 111 6.28 5.16 9.74
C PHE A 111 6.86 5.40 11.13
N LEU A 112 7.86 6.28 11.22
CA LEU A 112 8.25 6.81 12.52
C LEU A 112 7.14 7.70 13.06
N ASN A 113 6.85 7.60 14.36
CA ASN A 113 5.88 8.45 15.03
C ASN A 113 6.52 9.81 15.36
N ASN A 114 6.89 10.56 14.33
CA ASN A 114 7.34 11.94 14.39
C ASN A 114 6.41 12.83 13.56
N GLU A 115 6.64 14.13 13.54
CA GLU A 115 5.77 15.07 12.80
C GLU A 115 5.65 14.70 11.31
N GLY A 116 6.78 14.38 10.67
CA GLY A 116 6.79 13.98 9.25
C GLY A 116 6.05 12.67 8.99
N GLY A 117 6.28 11.66 9.83
CA GLY A 117 5.62 10.36 9.73
C GLY A 117 4.10 10.44 9.97
N ARG A 118 3.67 11.19 11.02
CA ARG A 118 2.24 11.42 11.28
C ARG A 118 1.55 12.14 10.12
N ARG A 119 2.20 13.14 9.51
CA ARG A 119 1.65 13.85 8.33
C ARG A 119 1.47 12.91 7.15
N GLN A 120 2.48 12.08 6.84
CA GLN A 120 2.41 11.13 5.74
C GLN A 120 1.37 10.03 5.99
N TYR A 121 1.32 9.49 7.22
CA TYR A 121 0.31 8.54 7.66
C TYR A 121 -1.12 9.09 7.44
N GLN A 122 -1.38 10.33 7.86
CA GLN A 122 -2.67 10.98 7.65
C GLN A 122 -2.99 11.19 6.17
N GLN A 123 -2.02 11.61 5.36
CA GLN A 123 -2.20 11.81 3.91
C GLN A 123 -2.57 10.50 3.20
N ILE A 124 -2.00 9.36 3.62
CA ILE A 124 -2.37 8.05 3.08
C ILE A 124 -3.80 7.68 3.50
N HIS A 125 -4.14 7.87 4.77
CA HIS A 125 -5.50 7.60 5.25
C HIS A 125 -6.58 8.45 4.56
N MET A 126 -6.24 9.70 4.22
CA MET A 126 -7.12 10.60 3.49
C MET A 126 -7.12 10.37 1.96
N GLY A 127 -6.30 9.44 1.45
CA GLY A 127 -6.17 9.18 0.02
C GLY A 127 -5.53 10.32 -0.79
N THR A 128 -4.94 11.32 -0.11
CA THR A 128 -4.36 12.52 -0.75
C THR A 128 -2.91 12.32 -1.21
N LEU A 129 -2.28 11.21 -0.84
CA LEU A 129 -0.91 10.87 -1.23
C LEU A 129 -0.93 9.84 -2.36
N SER A 130 -0.63 10.30 -3.58
CA SER A 130 -0.37 9.40 -4.71
C SER A 130 1.10 8.95 -4.69
N PHE A 131 1.34 7.68 -4.92
CA PHE A 131 2.68 7.10 -5.04
C PHE A 131 3.16 7.18 -6.48
N SER A 132 4.43 7.56 -6.70
CA SER A 132 5.03 7.51 -8.04
C SER A 132 5.24 6.05 -8.47
N GLU A 133 5.11 5.79 -9.77
CA GLU A 133 5.05 4.45 -10.38
C GLU A 133 6.30 3.58 -10.17
N ASP A 134 7.40 4.13 -9.70
CA ASP A 134 8.71 3.46 -9.59
C ASP A 134 8.99 2.74 -8.28
N SER A 135 8.07 2.69 -7.31
CA SER A 135 8.33 1.98 -6.07
C SER A 135 7.49 0.71 -5.95
N GLN A 136 8.08 -0.38 -5.47
CA GLN A 136 7.35 -1.63 -5.12
C GLN A 136 6.19 -1.36 -4.14
N ILE A 137 6.32 -0.31 -3.33
CA ILE A 137 5.28 0.22 -2.45
C ILE A 137 4.10 0.78 -3.25
N ALA A 138 4.35 1.45 -4.40
CA ALA A 138 3.29 1.97 -5.26
C ALA A 138 2.39 0.87 -5.84
N THR A 139 2.97 -0.29 -6.16
CA THR A 139 2.22 -1.43 -6.69
C THR A 139 1.30 -2.03 -5.65
N ALA A 140 1.76 -2.18 -4.39
CA ALA A 140 0.95 -2.71 -3.29
C ALA A 140 -0.21 -1.75 -2.92
N ILE A 141 0.01 -0.43 -2.98
CA ILE A 141 -0.99 0.58 -2.66
C ILE A 141 -2.02 0.76 -3.79
N LYS A 142 -1.59 0.63 -5.06
CA LYS A 142 -2.51 0.66 -6.21
C LYS A 142 -3.57 -0.45 -6.15
N LEU A 143 -3.26 -1.60 -5.54
CA LEU A 143 -4.18 -2.73 -5.47
C LEU A 143 -5.32 -2.56 -4.45
N ASP A 144 -5.18 -1.68 -3.43
CA ASP A 144 -6.16 -1.69 -2.31
C ASP A 144 -6.79 -0.33 -1.93
N LYS A 145 -6.35 0.78 -2.52
CA LYS A 145 -6.94 2.11 -2.23
C LYS A 145 -7.18 2.96 -3.47
N THR A 146 -7.58 2.35 -4.55
CA THR A 146 -8.26 3.08 -5.60
C THR A 146 -9.65 3.40 -5.06
N THR A 147 -9.84 4.58 -4.47
CA THR A 147 -11.21 5.03 -4.20
C THR A 147 -11.92 5.17 -5.54
N PRO A 148 -13.24 4.94 -5.63
CA PRO A 148 -13.98 5.09 -6.86
C PRO A 148 -13.77 6.45 -7.54
N ILE A 149 -13.53 7.51 -6.77
CA ILE A 149 -13.21 8.85 -7.29
C ILE A 149 -11.86 8.84 -8.01
N ILE A 150 -10.81 8.28 -7.38
CA ILE A 150 -9.48 8.18 -7.99
C ILE A 150 -9.50 7.28 -9.23
N ALA A 151 -10.20 6.13 -9.15
CA ALA A 151 -10.39 5.23 -10.29
C ALA A 151 -11.08 5.95 -11.46
N TYR A 152 -12.10 6.74 -11.18
CA TYR A 152 -12.78 7.53 -12.20
C TYR A 152 -11.84 8.54 -12.88
N GLU A 153 -11.04 9.27 -12.11
CA GLU A 153 -10.06 10.24 -12.67
C GLU A 153 -9.01 9.55 -13.55
N GLN A 154 -8.56 8.38 -13.17
CA GLN A 154 -7.54 7.62 -13.91
C GLN A 154 -8.10 6.98 -15.18
N GLU A 155 -9.29 6.39 -15.11
CA GLU A 155 -9.83 5.55 -16.17
C GLU A 155 -10.78 6.29 -17.13
N ILE A 156 -11.53 7.25 -16.60
CA ILE A 156 -12.60 7.92 -17.36
C ILE A 156 -12.25 9.38 -17.68
N GLY A 157 -11.89 10.19 -16.64
CA GLY A 157 -11.54 11.59 -16.82
C GLY A 157 -11.89 12.45 -15.60
N THR A 158 -11.91 13.77 -15.80
CA THR A 158 -12.06 14.75 -14.71
C THR A 158 -13.36 14.56 -13.92
N VAL A 159 -13.26 14.52 -12.59
CA VAL A 159 -14.40 14.44 -11.69
C VAL A 159 -15.04 15.82 -11.54
N THR A 160 -16.28 15.94 -12.00
CA THR A 160 -17.12 17.13 -11.72
C THR A 160 -17.89 16.93 -10.41
N PRO A 161 -18.43 18.01 -9.79
CA PRO A 161 -19.26 17.88 -8.59
C PRO A 161 -20.42 16.90 -8.75
N ALA A 162 -21.06 16.87 -9.92
CA ALA A 162 -22.16 15.95 -10.23
C ALA A 162 -21.66 14.47 -10.28
N ILE A 163 -20.49 14.24 -10.84
CA ILE A 163 -19.89 12.90 -10.87
C ILE A 163 -19.46 12.46 -9.47
N ALA A 164 -18.87 13.36 -8.67
CA ALA A 164 -18.50 13.05 -7.28
C ALA A 164 -19.72 12.65 -6.43
N GLU A 165 -20.86 13.30 -6.63
CA GLU A 165 -22.10 12.94 -5.94
C GLU A 165 -22.64 11.58 -6.40
N ALA A 166 -22.67 11.34 -7.71
CA ALA A 166 -23.10 10.07 -8.27
C ALA A 166 -22.22 8.88 -7.81
N ILE A 167 -20.89 9.09 -7.67
CA ILE A 167 -19.98 8.09 -7.11
C ILE A 167 -20.31 7.83 -5.64
N ARG A 168 -20.57 8.85 -4.80
CA ARG A 168 -20.95 8.69 -3.39
C ARG A 168 -22.29 7.95 -3.23
N GLU A 169 -23.26 8.25 -4.08
CA GLU A 169 -24.52 7.50 -4.10
C GLU A 169 -24.29 6.01 -4.41
N ALA A 170 -23.42 5.73 -5.38
CA ALA A 170 -23.06 4.36 -5.73
C ALA A 170 -22.32 3.63 -4.60
N GLU A 171 -21.41 4.30 -3.87
CA GLU A 171 -20.72 3.73 -2.70
C GLU A 171 -21.69 3.37 -1.57
N GLY A 172 -22.84 4.03 -1.47
CA GLY A 172 -23.91 3.67 -0.53
C GLY A 172 -24.72 2.44 -0.93
N ILE A 173 -24.63 2.00 -2.19
CA ILE A 173 -25.45 0.91 -2.76
C ILE A 173 -24.62 -0.32 -3.10
N TYR A 174 -23.40 -0.13 -3.64
CA TYR A 174 -22.54 -1.18 -4.18
C TYR A 174 -21.23 -1.28 -3.42
N PRO A 175 -20.63 -2.48 -3.32
CA PRO A 175 -19.26 -2.64 -2.82
C PRO A 175 -18.27 -1.81 -3.64
N THR A 176 -17.26 -1.22 -2.98
CA THR A 176 -16.23 -0.39 -3.61
C THR A 176 -15.52 -1.13 -4.76
N GLU A 177 -15.26 -2.43 -4.59
CA GLU A 177 -14.63 -3.29 -5.59
C GLU A 177 -15.45 -3.38 -6.89
N TRP A 178 -16.78 -3.40 -6.77
CA TRP A 178 -17.66 -3.41 -7.93
C TRP A 178 -17.56 -2.12 -8.73
N ILE A 179 -17.53 -0.99 -8.03
CA ILE A 179 -17.43 0.33 -8.67
C ILE A 179 -16.11 0.45 -9.42
N ILE A 180 -15.00 0.05 -8.79
CA ILE A 180 -13.67 0.10 -9.40
C ILE A 180 -13.60 -0.81 -10.63
N GLU A 181 -14.12 -2.03 -10.54
CA GLU A 181 -14.14 -2.97 -11.65
C GLU A 181 -15.01 -2.49 -12.81
N ALA A 182 -16.18 -1.90 -12.52
CA ALA A 182 -17.04 -1.31 -13.53
C ALA A 182 -16.38 -0.12 -14.24
N LEU A 183 -15.57 0.68 -13.52
CA LEU A 183 -14.76 1.75 -14.10
C LEU A 183 -13.69 1.21 -15.05
N ASN A 184 -12.96 0.17 -14.64
CA ASN A 184 -11.96 -0.50 -15.47
C ASN A 184 -12.60 -1.10 -16.74
N LEU A 185 -13.78 -1.70 -16.61
CA LEU A 185 -14.54 -2.25 -17.74
C LEU A 185 -14.98 -1.16 -18.71
N ALA A 186 -15.44 -0.02 -18.19
CA ALA A 186 -15.83 1.13 -19.01
C ALA A 186 -14.64 1.70 -19.79
N SER A 187 -13.46 1.76 -19.17
CA SER A 187 -12.22 2.20 -19.82
C SER A 187 -11.79 1.21 -20.91
N THR A 188 -11.75 -0.09 -20.60
CA THR A 188 -11.38 -1.16 -21.54
C THR A 188 -12.30 -1.18 -22.75
N ASN A 189 -13.60 -0.95 -22.57
CA ASN A 189 -14.60 -0.91 -23.64
C ASN A 189 -14.66 0.43 -24.36
N ASN A 190 -13.75 1.35 -24.03
CA ASN A 190 -13.70 2.71 -24.58
C ASN A 190 -15.01 3.50 -24.40
N ALA A 191 -15.84 3.12 -23.43
CA ALA A 191 -17.11 3.75 -23.07
C ALA A 191 -16.96 4.62 -21.82
N ARG A 192 -16.04 5.60 -21.90
CA ARG A 192 -15.57 6.46 -20.80
C ARG A 192 -16.63 7.42 -20.29
N SER A 193 -17.68 6.90 -19.64
CA SER A 193 -18.74 7.72 -19.05
C SER A 193 -19.31 7.08 -17.79
N TRP A 194 -19.68 7.90 -16.81
CA TRP A 194 -20.34 7.44 -15.59
C TRP A 194 -21.66 6.68 -15.90
N ARG A 195 -22.41 7.13 -16.91
CA ARG A 195 -23.64 6.46 -17.34
C ARG A 195 -23.43 5.00 -17.70
N TYR A 196 -22.31 4.68 -18.33
CA TYR A 196 -21.98 3.31 -18.70
C TYR A 196 -21.60 2.48 -17.46
N VAL A 197 -20.82 3.08 -16.53
CA VAL A 197 -20.47 2.45 -15.25
C VAL A 197 -21.72 2.13 -14.42
N ASP A 198 -22.63 3.07 -14.29
CA ASP A 198 -23.89 2.91 -13.58
C ASP A 198 -24.77 1.79 -14.20
N ALA A 199 -24.79 1.68 -15.53
CA ALA A 199 -25.50 0.60 -16.23
C ALA A 199 -24.89 -0.79 -15.92
N ILE A 200 -23.55 -0.89 -15.83
CA ILE A 200 -22.86 -2.12 -15.42
C ILE A 200 -23.26 -2.48 -13.99
N LEU A 201 -23.17 -1.54 -13.06
CA LEU A 201 -23.47 -1.75 -11.65
C LEU A 201 -24.92 -2.20 -11.44
N LYS A 202 -25.87 -1.56 -12.11
CA LYS A 202 -27.28 -1.93 -12.07
C LYS A 202 -27.54 -3.34 -12.61
N ARG A 203 -26.85 -3.72 -13.68
CA ARG A 203 -26.91 -5.06 -14.24
C ARG A 203 -26.39 -6.09 -13.26
N TRP A 204 -25.19 -5.89 -12.70
CA TRP A 204 -24.60 -6.81 -11.73
C TRP A 204 -25.45 -6.97 -10.46
N ASN A 205 -26.09 -5.90 -10.04
CA ASN A 205 -27.01 -5.96 -8.89
C ASN A 205 -28.28 -6.77 -9.20
N LYS A 206 -28.74 -6.76 -10.45
CA LYS A 206 -29.97 -7.47 -10.87
C LYS A 206 -29.72 -8.93 -11.22
N GLU A 207 -28.61 -9.23 -11.90
CA GLU A 207 -28.35 -10.52 -12.54
C GLU A 207 -27.29 -11.35 -11.81
N GLY A 208 -26.60 -10.75 -10.84
CA GLY A 208 -25.42 -11.35 -10.21
C GLY A 208 -24.15 -11.14 -11.04
N ARG A 209 -22.98 -11.23 -10.37
CA ARG A 209 -21.66 -10.92 -10.94
C ARG A 209 -21.11 -12.01 -11.87
N ASN A 210 -21.73 -13.18 -12.01
CA ASN A 210 -21.13 -14.36 -12.61
C ASN A 210 -21.30 -14.49 -14.15
N ASP A 211 -21.73 -13.46 -14.88
CA ASP A 211 -21.91 -13.54 -16.33
C ASP A 211 -20.79 -12.90 -17.16
N GLU A 212 -19.52 -13.21 -16.86
CA GLU A 212 -18.40 -12.83 -17.73
C GLU A 212 -18.38 -13.54 -19.10
N THR A 213 -19.15 -14.59 -19.30
CA THR A 213 -19.14 -15.41 -20.54
C THR A 213 -20.14 -14.97 -21.61
N ASN A 214 -21.14 -14.18 -21.30
CA ASN A 214 -22.21 -13.80 -22.24
C ASN A 214 -21.99 -12.50 -23.03
N TRP A 215 -21.01 -11.70 -22.63
CA TRP A 215 -20.77 -10.40 -23.27
C TRP A 215 -20.17 -10.52 -24.70
N ARG A 216 -19.39 -11.57 -25.00
CA ARG A 216 -18.83 -11.77 -26.34
C ARG A 216 -19.86 -12.23 -27.40
N ASN A 217 -21.04 -12.70 -26.98
CA ASN A 217 -22.06 -13.22 -27.89
C ASN A 217 -23.21 -12.24 -28.19
N ASN A 218 -23.22 -11.03 -27.60
CA ASN A 218 -24.28 -10.06 -27.80
C ASN A 218 -23.87 -8.85 -28.64
N GLU A 219 -22.97 -9.02 -29.60
CA GLU A 219 -22.57 -7.99 -30.60
C GLU A 219 -23.67 -7.71 -31.65
N SER A 220 -24.89 -8.26 -31.51
CA SER A 220 -25.90 -8.15 -32.57
C SER A 220 -27.23 -7.52 -32.16
N THR A 221 -27.29 -6.79 -31.02
CA THR A 221 -28.51 -6.04 -30.73
C THR A 221 -28.24 -4.69 -30.11
N ASP A 222 -27.64 -3.80 -30.88
CA ASP A 222 -27.71 -2.36 -30.64
C ASP A 222 -29.11 -1.88 -31.09
N PRO A 223 -29.98 -1.44 -30.15
CA PRO A 223 -31.32 -0.96 -30.51
C PRO A 223 -31.30 0.31 -31.37
N TYR A 224 -30.13 0.93 -31.55
CA TYR A 224 -29.95 2.18 -32.29
C TYR A 224 -29.12 2.08 -33.57
N SER A 225 -28.75 0.88 -34.02
CA SER A 225 -27.98 0.66 -35.25
C SER A 225 -28.66 1.22 -36.52
N HIS A 226 -29.97 1.43 -36.47
CA HIS A 226 -30.75 2.06 -37.55
C HIS A 226 -30.54 3.56 -37.71
N LEU A 227 -29.96 4.26 -36.72
CA LEU A 227 -29.74 5.70 -36.76
C LEU A 227 -28.44 6.12 -37.46
N TYR A 228 -27.53 5.19 -37.70
CA TYR A 228 -26.21 5.48 -38.30
C TYR A 228 -26.07 5.03 -39.77
N ARG A 229 -27.15 4.56 -40.40
CA ARG A 229 -27.19 4.29 -41.85
C ARG A 229 -27.86 5.43 -42.59
N ARG A 230 -27.18 6.51 -42.78
CA ARG A 230 -27.37 7.49 -43.89
C ARG A 230 -26.09 8.30 -44.02
N GLN A 231 -25.31 8.08 -44.96
CA GLN A 231 -24.89 8.53 -46.31
C GLN A 231 -23.53 7.94 -46.60
#